data_fc38e8edb1c5fd02addf9e5f225c474b
#
_entry.id   fc38e8edb1c5fd02addf9e5f225c474b
#
_cell.length_a   1.000
_cell.length_b   1.000
_cell.length_c   1.000
_cell.angle_alpha   90.00
_cell.angle_beta   90.00
_cell.angle_gamma   90.00
#
_symmetry.space_group_name_H-M   'P 1'
#
loop_
_entity.id
_entity.type
_entity.pdbx_description
1 polymer ?
#
loop_
_entity_poly.entity_id
_entity_poly.type
_entity_poly.pdbx_seq_one_letter_code
_entity_poly.pdbx_strand_id
1 'polypeptide(L)'
;MTKHLSIDPGVLSRLRELPKGERRECLLALCELAENFGRPHTHSGLGIRKLDHKLFECRGSLALRFIFQDRPSELFVSFLGDHDEIKALLRSGRYR
;
A
#
# COMPACT_ATOMS: atom_id res chain seq x y z
N MET A 1 -5.40 -17.66 4.54
CA MET A 1 -4.96 -17.10 5.83
C MET A 1 -4.57 -15.64 5.67
N THR A 2 -5.08 -14.78 6.56
CA THR A 2 -4.83 -13.35 6.50
C THR A 2 -3.47 -13.02 7.09
N LYS A 3 -2.66 -12.22 6.38
CA LYS A 3 -1.39 -11.74 6.92
C LYS A 3 -1.62 -10.49 7.77
N HIS A 4 -0.78 -10.28 8.76
CA HIS A 4 -0.79 -9.05 9.53
C HIS A 4 -0.33 -7.89 8.68
N LEU A 5 -0.91 -6.71 8.91
CA LEU A 5 -0.38 -5.48 8.37
C LEU A 5 0.55 -4.84 9.38
N SER A 6 1.73 -4.47 8.92
CA SER A 6 2.65 -3.62 9.67
C SER A 6 2.78 -2.32 8.87
N ILE A 7 2.64 -1.19 9.54
CA ILE A 7 2.56 0.11 8.84
C ILE A 7 3.64 1.04 9.35
N ASP A 8 4.45 1.55 8.43
CA ASP A 8 5.48 2.52 8.75
C ASP A 8 4.86 3.78 9.37
N PRO A 9 5.47 4.36 10.41
CA PRO A 9 4.94 5.59 11.02
C PRO A 9 4.74 6.75 10.05
N GLY A 10 5.57 6.85 9.02
CA GLY A 10 5.41 7.88 7.99
C GLY A 10 4.11 7.73 7.21
N VAL A 11 3.67 6.51 6.99
CA VAL A 11 2.38 6.24 6.33
C VAL A 11 1.24 6.69 7.23
N LEU A 12 1.32 6.39 8.53
CA LEU A 12 0.31 6.83 9.49
C LEU A 12 0.20 8.35 9.55
N SER A 13 1.35 9.03 9.54
CA SER A 13 1.38 10.50 9.53
C SER A 13 0.71 11.05 8.27
N ARG A 14 1.01 10.47 7.12
CA ARG A 14 0.39 10.88 5.86
C ARG A 14 -1.12 10.68 5.88
N LEU A 15 -1.58 9.54 6.39
CA LEU A 15 -3.02 9.26 6.51
C LEU A 15 -3.74 10.30 7.36
N ARG A 16 -3.12 10.72 8.46
CA ARG A 16 -3.71 11.74 9.36
C ARG A 16 -3.90 13.07 8.66
N GLU A 17 -3.05 13.41 7.70
CA GLU A 17 -3.10 14.68 6.99
C GLU A 17 -4.09 14.70 5.83
N LEU A 18 -4.61 13.54 5.43
CA LEU A 18 -5.53 13.45 4.30
C LEU A 18 -6.92 14.00 4.66
N PRO A 19 -7.65 14.55 3.68
CA PRO A 19 -9.06 14.85 3.85
C PRO A 19 -9.80 13.59 4.29
N LYS A 20 -10.87 13.77 5.06
CA LYS A 20 -11.60 12.67 5.69
C LYS A 20 -12.04 11.60 4.70
N GLY A 21 -12.59 11.99 3.56
CA GLY A 21 -13.07 11.04 2.56
C GLY A 21 -11.94 10.22 1.96
N GLU A 22 -10.83 10.85 1.63
CA GLU A 22 -9.67 10.18 1.06
C GLU A 22 -8.99 9.27 2.10
N ARG A 23 -8.92 9.72 3.34
CA ARG A 23 -8.42 8.89 4.44
C ARG A 23 -9.24 7.62 4.58
N ARG A 24 -10.56 7.76 4.53
CA ARG A 24 -11.46 6.61 4.61
C ARG A 24 -11.22 5.61 3.48
N GLU A 25 -11.08 6.10 2.25
CA GLU A 25 -10.79 5.23 1.11
C GLU A 25 -9.49 4.46 1.32
N CYS A 26 -8.44 5.14 1.77
CA CYS A 26 -7.16 4.51 2.02
C CYS A 26 -7.23 3.46 3.13
N LEU A 27 -7.96 3.75 4.21
CA LEU A 27 -8.10 2.78 5.30
C LEU A 27 -8.87 1.54 4.86
N LEU A 28 -9.91 1.71 4.06
CA LEU A 28 -10.66 0.59 3.50
C LEU A 28 -9.76 -0.26 2.58
N ALA A 29 -8.93 0.40 1.78
CA ALA A 29 -7.99 -0.31 0.91
C ALA A 29 -7.01 -1.16 1.71
N LEU A 30 -6.51 -0.67 2.85
CA LEU A 30 -5.63 -1.44 3.71
C LEU A 30 -6.35 -2.67 4.30
N CYS A 31 -7.59 -2.51 4.71
CA CYS A 31 -8.37 -3.64 5.23
C CYS A 31 -8.57 -4.70 4.14
N GLU A 32 -8.91 -4.29 2.93
CA GLU A 32 -9.09 -5.21 1.82
C GLU A 32 -7.78 -5.89 1.44
N LEU A 33 -6.67 -5.16 1.49
CA LEU A 33 -5.35 -5.71 1.21
C LEU A 33 -5.02 -6.83 2.19
N ALA A 34 -5.23 -6.61 3.48
CA ALA A 34 -4.94 -7.59 4.50
C ALA A 34 -5.72 -8.89 4.30
N GLU A 35 -6.97 -8.77 3.87
CA GLU A 35 -7.85 -9.93 3.70
C GLU A 35 -7.62 -10.68 2.38
N ASN A 36 -7.25 -9.94 1.33
CA ASN A 36 -7.31 -10.48 -0.03
C ASN A 36 -5.96 -10.71 -0.72
N PHE A 37 -4.87 -10.25 -0.14
CA PHE A 37 -3.57 -10.44 -0.76
C PHE A 37 -3.27 -11.93 -0.93
N GLY A 38 -2.86 -12.32 -2.13
CA GLY A 38 -2.62 -13.72 -2.46
C GLY A 38 -3.83 -14.45 -3.00
N ARG A 39 -4.98 -13.79 -3.09
CA ARG A 39 -6.20 -14.36 -3.66
C ARG A 39 -6.50 -13.68 -5.00
N PRO A 40 -6.03 -14.23 -6.13
CA PRO A 40 -6.10 -13.54 -7.43
C PRO A 40 -7.49 -13.03 -7.82
N HIS A 41 -8.52 -13.76 -7.46
CA HIS A 41 -9.89 -13.42 -7.85
C HIS A 41 -10.45 -12.20 -7.11
N THR A 42 -9.79 -11.73 -6.07
CA THR A 42 -10.29 -10.65 -5.24
C THR A 42 -9.42 -9.38 -5.30
N HIS A 43 -8.37 -9.39 -6.14
CA HIS A 43 -7.45 -8.28 -6.25
C HIS A 43 -7.93 -7.11 -7.10
N SER A 44 -8.95 -7.31 -7.91
CA SER A 44 -9.32 -6.36 -8.98
C SER A 44 -9.61 -4.95 -8.50
N GLY A 45 -10.23 -4.78 -7.32
CA GLY A 45 -10.55 -3.47 -6.79
C GLY A 45 -9.35 -2.71 -6.23
N LEU A 46 -8.28 -3.41 -5.91
CA LEU A 46 -7.09 -2.82 -5.28
C LEU A 46 -6.01 -2.42 -6.27
N GLY A 47 -6.05 -2.93 -7.50
CA GLY A 47 -5.02 -2.65 -8.49
C GLY A 47 -3.63 -3.07 -8.02
N ILE A 48 -3.53 -4.23 -7.38
CA ILE A 48 -2.25 -4.74 -6.89
C ILE A 48 -1.31 -5.03 -8.06
N ARG A 49 -0.11 -4.49 -7.99
CA ARG A 49 0.90 -4.67 -9.02
C ARG A 49 2.27 -4.91 -8.39
N LYS A 50 2.97 -5.92 -8.90
CA LYS A 50 4.34 -6.21 -8.46
C LYS A 50 5.30 -5.22 -9.11
N LEU A 51 6.15 -4.59 -8.29
CA LEU A 51 7.14 -3.62 -8.77
C LEU A 51 8.54 -4.23 -8.85
N ASP A 52 8.86 -5.10 -7.90
CA ASP A 52 10.17 -5.74 -7.80
C ASP A 52 9.99 -6.99 -6.95
N HIS A 53 11.09 -7.68 -6.66
CA HIS A 53 11.03 -8.87 -5.81
C HIS A 53 10.41 -8.52 -4.44
N LYS A 54 9.26 -9.11 -4.15
CA LYS A 54 8.50 -8.90 -2.91
C LYS A 54 8.05 -7.46 -2.64
N LEU A 55 8.19 -6.57 -3.61
CA LEU A 55 7.73 -5.20 -3.51
C LEU A 55 6.53 -4.99 -4.43
N PHE A 56 5.47 -4.44 -3.87
CA PHE A 56 4.19 -4.28 -4.58
C PHE A 56 3.62 -2.88 -4.36
N GLU A 57 2.71 -2.50 -5.23
CA GLU A 57 1.87 -1.32 -4.99
C GLU A 57 0.40 -1.70 -5.07
N CYS A 58 -0.45 -0.92 -4.43
CA CYS A 58 -1.89 -1.05 -4.56
C CYS A 58 -2.54 0.33 -4.46
N ARG A 59 -3.79 0.41 -4.91
CA ARG A 59 -4.54 1.66 -4.84
C ARG A 59 -4.95 1.96 -3.41
N GLY A 60 -4.74 3.21 -2.99
CA GLY A 60 -5.25 3.71 -1.71
C GLY A 60 -6.49 4.56 -1.93
N SER A 61 -6.39 5.53 -2.85
CA SER A 61 -7.49 6.38 -3.27
C SER A 61 -7.34 6.64 -4.76
N LEU A 62 -8.16 7.53 -5.31
CA LEU A 62 -8.06 7.89 -6.72
C LEU A 62 -6.67 8.40 -7.08
N ALA A 63 -6.06 9.21 -6.23
CA ALA A 63 -4.77 9.84 -6.50
C ALA A 63 -3.59 9.16 -5.80
N LEU A 64 -3.83 8.34 -4.80
CA LEU A 64 -2.77 7.81 -3.94
C LEU A 64 -2.63 6.30 -4.05
N ARG A 65 -1.38 5.84 -3.90
CA ARG A 65 -1.05 4.42 -3.89
C ARG A 65 -0.18 4.09 -2.69
N PHE A 66 -0.36 2.86 -2.18
CA PHE A 66 0.51 2.31 -1.15
C PHE A 66 1.61 1.49 -1.79
N ILE A 67 2.79 1.55 -1.19
CA ILE A 67 3.88 0.61 -1.47
C ILE A 67 3.98 -0.32 -0.28
N PHE A 68 4.05 -1.61 -0.53
CA PHE A 68 4.18 -2.59 0.55
C PHE A 68 5.11 -3.73 0.16
N GLN A 69 5.67 -4.38 1.18
CA GLN A 69 6.56 -5.51 1.02
C GLN A 69 5.86 -6.77 1.52
N ASP A 70 5.95 -7.83 0.75
CA ASP A 70 5.43 -9.14 1.13
C ASP A 70 6.51 -9.87 1.94
N ARG A 71 6.31 -9.94 3.25
CA ARG A 71 7.20 -10.63 4.19
C ARG A 71 6.59 -11.94 4.65
N PRO A 72 7.38 -12.88 5.20
CA PRO A 72 6.83 -14.20 5.56
C PRO A 72 5.59 -14.17 6.44
N SER A 73 5.53 -13.29 7.45
CA SER A 73 4.42 -13.26 8.39
C SER A 73 3.57 -11.99 8.32
N GLU A 74 3.96 -11.04 7.49
CA GLU A 74 3.26 -9.75 7.44
C GLU A 74 3.38 -9.08 6.07
N LEU A 75 2.47 -8.14 5.82
CA LEU A 75 2.61 -7.19 4.73
C LEU A 75 3.06 -5.87 5.37
N PHE A 76 4.25 -5.42 5.01
CA PHE A 76 4.78 -4.16 5.55
C PHE A 76 4.48 -3.01 4.60
N VAL A 77 3.58 -2.11 5.02
CA VAL A 77 3.21 -0.94 4.24
C VAL A 77 4.22 0.16 4.52
N SER A 78 5.06 0.47 3.54
CA SER A 78 6.22 1.33 3.72
C SER A 78 6.03 2.76 3.22
N PHE A 79 5.08 3.01 2.34
CA PHE A 79 4.93 4.32 1.72
C PHE A 79 3.51 4.55 1.24
N LEU A 80 3.07 5.81 1.28
CA LEU A 80 1.81 6.26 0.70
C LEU A 80 2.09 7.57 -0.03
N GLY A 81 1.80 7.61 -1.33
CA GLY A 81 2.05 8.79 -2.11
C GLY A 81 1.35 8.75 -3.46
N ASP A 82 1.46 9.85 -4.20
CA ASP A 82 0.93 9.92 -5.56
C ASP A 82 1.91 9.27 -6.56
N HIS A 83 1.51 9.24 -7.82
CA HIS A 83 2.29 8.62 -8.87
C HIS A 83 3.72 9.18 -8.96
N ASP A 84 3.87 10.50 -8.89
CA ASP A 84 5.19 11.12 -9.01
C ASP A 84 6.06 10.86 -7.79
N GLU A 85 5.47 10.87 -6.61
CA GLU A 85 6.16 10.53 -5.37
C GLU A 85 6.67 9.09 -5.38
N ILE A 86 5.84 8.17 -5.89
CA ILE A 86 6.24 6.77 -6.01
C ILE A 86 7.37 6.60 -7.02
N LYS A 87 7.30 7.28 -8.17
CA LYS A 87 8.39 7.24 -9.15
C LYS A 87 9.70 7.75 -8.55
N ALA A 88 9.64 8.83 -7.80
CA ALA A 88 10.82 9.37 -7.13
C ALA A 88 11.39 8.39 -6.09
N LEU A 89 10.51 7.75 -5.33
CA LEU A 89 10.91 6.75 -4.34
C LEU A 89 11.64 5.57 -5.00
N LEU A 90 11.06 5.05 -6.08
CA LEU A 90 11.64 3.92 -6.78
C LEU A 90 13.02 4.25 -7.38
N ARG A 91 13.17 5.47 -7.91
CA ARG A 91 14.47 5.92 -8.43
C ARG A 91 15.53 6.06 -7.34
N SER A 92 15.09 6.44 -6.13
CA SER A 92 16.03 6.66 -5.01
C SER A 92 16.55 5.36 -4.40
N GLY A 93 15.83 4.24 -4.58
CA GLY A 93 16.17 2.98 -3.95
C GLY A 93 15.91 2.92 -2.44
N ARG A 94 15.27 3.94 -1.86
CA ARG A 94 15.06 4.03 -0.40
C ARG A 94 13.98 3.10 0.13
N TYR A 95 13.29 2.41 -0.73
CA TYR A 95 12.22 1.51 -0.33
C TYR A 95 12.71 0.13 0.17
N ARG A 96 14.00 -0.10 0.12
CA ARG A 96 14.60 -1.38 0.53
C ARG A 96 14.90 -1.46 2.01
#